data_c0d9c5ac7c438e661ef9713beda317c9
#
_entry.id   c0d9c5ac7c438e661ef9713beda317c9
#
_cell.length_a   1.000
_cell.length_b   1.000
_cell.length_c   1.000
_cell.angle_alpha   90.00
_cell.angle_beta   90.00
_cell.angle_gamma   90.00
#
_symmetry.space_group_name_H-M   'P 1'
#
loop_
_entity.id
_entity.type
_entity.pdbx_description
1 polymer ?
#
loop_
_entity_poly.entity_id
_entity_poly.type
_entity_poly.pdbx_seq_one_letter_code
_entity_poly.pdbx_strand_id
1 'polypeptide(L)'
;MYMATDRTHALRQAIGCCRKGGTVSIPGVYGGLLDKFPLGAAFAKGLTLKMGQTHMHKYMPGLLDRIERGEIDPSFIITHRVTLDDAPNMYRVFRDKRDACIKVVMKPDGRA
;
A
#
# COMPACT_ATOMS: atom_id res chain seq x y z
N MET A 1 9.71 -21.43 -12.52
CA MET A 1 9.27 -20.23 -11.75
C MET A 1 10.39 -19.21 -11.82
N TYR A 2 10.24 -18.17 -12.64
CA TYR A 2 11.22 -17.09 -12.69
C TYR A 2 11.11 -16.30 -11.40
N MET A 3 12.10 -16.43 -10.50
CA MET A 3 12.21 -15.57 -9.33
C MET A 3 12.78 -14.23 -9.81
N ALA A 4 11.90 -13.26 -10.03
CA ALA A 4 12.32 -11.91 -10.33
C ALA A 4 13.02 -11.31 -9.10
N THR A 5 14.15 -10.66 -9.30
CA THR A 5 14.83 -9.92 -8.24
C THR A 5 14.07 -8.62 -7.99
N ASP A 6 13.61 -8.40 -6.76
CA ASP A 6 12.91 -7.18 -6.39
C ASP A 6 13.84 -5.96 -6.46
N ARG A 7 13.28 -4.81 -6.84
CA ARG A 7 14.03 -3.55 -6.91
C ARG A 7 14.27 -2.99 -5.51
N THR A 8 15.51 -3.02 -5.05
CA THR A 8 15.89 -2.63 -3.68
C THR A 8 16.29 -1.17 -3.52
N HIS A 9 16.14 -0.34 -4.57
CA HIS A 9 16.66 1.04 -4.57
C HIS A 9 16.10 1.89 -3.42
N ALA A 10 14.78 1.94 -3.27
CA ALA A 10 14.11 2.71 -2.21
C ALA A 10 14.51 2.21 -0.82
N LEU A 11 14.60 0.91 -0.63
CA LEU A 11 15.00 0.30 0.64
C LEU A 11 16.46 0.64 1.01
N ARG A 12 17.35 0.63 0.02
CA ARG A 12 18.75 1.06 0.22
C ARG A 12 18.85 2.52 0.62
N GLN A 13 18.10 3.40 -0.04
CA GLN A 13 18.04 4.81 0.32
C GLN A 13 17.48 5.01 1.73
N ALA A 14 16.40 4.32 2.09
CA ALA A 14 15.81 4.40 3.43
C ALA A 14 16.81 4.02 4.52
N ILE A 15 17.56 2.92 4.33
CA ILE A 15 18.63 2.49 5.26
C ILE A 15 19.77 3.53 5.29
N GLY A 16 20.15 4.07 4.13
CA GLY A 16 21.20 5.09 4.01
C GLY A 16 20.85 6.39 4.74
N CYS A 17 19.61 6.86 4.60
CA CYS A 17 19.13 8.12 5.17
C CYS A 17 18.71 7.99 6.65
N CYS A 18 18.38 6.78 7.11
CA CYS A 18 17.98 6.58 8.49
C CYS A 18 19.11 6.91 9.47
N ARG A 19 18.79 7.67 10.51
CA ARG A 19 19.77 7.97 11.59
C ARG A 19 20.17 6.71 12.35
N LYS A 20 21.34 6.74 13.02
CA LYS A 20 21.76 5.66 13.94
C LYS A 20 20.70 5.45 15.04
N GLY A 21 20.43 4.19 15.37
CA GLY A 21 19.39 3.78 16.31
C GLY A 21 17.95 4.05 15.82
N GLY A 22 17.77 4.40 14.55
CA GLY A 22 16.45 4.68 13.98
C GLY A 22 15.66 3.43 13.58
N THR A 23 14.41 3.64 13.17
CA THR A 23 13.53 2.59 12.66
C THR A 23 13.23 2.82 11.18
N VAL A 24 13.37 1.79 10.36
CA VAL A 24 12.93 1.76 8.97
C VAL A 24 11.66 0.92 8.89
N SER A 25 10.55 1.55 8.49
CA SER A 25 9.27 0.86 8.26
C SER A 25 9.16 0.47 6.78
N ILE A 26 8.89 -0.80 6.53
CA ILE A 26 8.88 -1.40 5.18
C ILE A 26 7.49 -2.03 4.94
N PRO A 27 6.48 -1.25 4.53
CA PRO A 27 5.15 -1.78 4.22
C PRO A 27 5.06 -2.41 2.82
N GLY A 28 6.13 -2.30 2.02
CA GLY A 28 6.18 -2.84 0.67
C GLY A 28 6.20 -4.37 0.65
N VAL A 29 5.62 -4.94 -0.40
CA VAL A 29 5.65 -6.38 -0.65
C VAL A 29 6.90 -6.73 -1.44
N TYR A 30 7.67 -7.66 -0.92
CA TYR A 30 8.83 -8.25 -1.60
C TYR A 30 8.52 -9.74 -1.81
N GLY A 31 8.30 -10.13 -3.06
CA GLY A 31 7.90 -11.50 -3.41
C GLY A 31 9.03 -12.39 -3.89
N GLY A 32 10.24 -11.83 -4.03
CA GLY A 32 11.41 -12.52 -4.55
C GLY A 32 12.62 -12.48 -3.63
N LEU A 33 13.78 -12.78 -4.21
CA LEU A 33 15.06 -12.64 -3.52
C LEU A 33 15.52 -11.18 -3.56
N LEU A 34 15.93 -10.67 -2.41
CA LEU A 34 16.59 -9.37 -2.28
C LEU A 34 18.08 -9.50 -2.51
N ASP A 35 18.55 -9.08 -3.68
CA ASP A 35 19.98 -9.01 -3.95
C ASP A 35 20.58 -7.69 -3.42
N LYS A 36 21.84 -7.77 -2.94
CA LYS A 36 22.63 -6.61 -2.49
C LYS A 36 21.92 -5.77 -1.40
N PHE A 37 21.23 -6.44 -0.48
CA PHE A 37 20.67 -5.77 0.69
C PHE A 37 21.78 -5.25 1.60
N PRO A 38 21.81 -3.95 1.98
CA PRO A 38 22.90 -3.35 2.75
C PRO A 38 22.80 -3.66 4.24
N LEU A 39 22.79 -4.95 4.59
CA LEU A 39 22.65 -5.42 5.97
C LEU A 39 23.77 -4.87 6.87
N GLY A 40 25.02 -4.82 6.37
CA GLY A 40 26.15 -4.26 7.12
C GLY A 40 25.94 -2.80 7.51
N ALA A 41 25.36 -1.99 6.64
CA ALA A 41 25.03 -0.60 6.94
C ALA A 41 23.90 -0.48 7.98
N ALA A 42 22.87 -1.34 7.88
CA ALA A 42 21.80 -1.40 8.86
C ALA A 42 22.34 -1.82 10.25
N PHE A 43 23.20 -2.84 10.28
CA PHE A 43 23.85 -3.32 11.49
C PHE A 43 24.73 -2.24 12.14
N ALA A 44 25.63 -1.63 11.37
CA ALA A 44 26.54 -0.59 11.88
C ALA A 44 25.80 0.64 12.44
N LYS A 45 24.59 0.92 11.97
CA LYS A 45 23.72 1.98 12.47
C LYS A 45 22.79 1.53 13.61
N GLY A 46 22.74 0.24 13.96
CA GLY A 46 21.84 -0.31 14.98
C GLY A 46 20.38 -0.08 14.63
N LEU A 47 19.98 -0.28 13.36
CA LEU A 47 18.63 0.01 12.92
C LEU A 47 17.63 -1.06 13.36
N THR A 48 16.42 -0.61 13.72
CA THR A 48 15.25 -1.47 13.82
C THR A 48 14.53 -1.53 12.47
N LEU A 49 14.30 -2.73 11.95
CA LEU A 49 13.53 -2.95 10.74
C LEU A 49 12.13 -3.46 11.12
N LYS A 50 11.08 -2.73 10.75
CA LYS A 50 9.70 -3.15 10.90
C LYS A 50 9.11 -3.40 9.54
N MET A 51 8.70 -4.63 9.28
CA MET A 51 8.18 -5.02 7.97
C MET A 51 6.99 -5.94 8.12
N GLY A 52 6.20 -6.01 7.07
CA GLY A 52 5.06 -6.89 7.00
C GLY A 52 4.05 -6.41 5.98
N GLN A 53 3.27 -7.34 5.47
CA GLN A 53 2.09 -7.02 4.69
C GLN A 53 1.07 -6.35 5.61
N THR A 54 0.38 -5.31 5.11
CA THR A 54 -0.57 -4.52 5.92
C THR A 54 -1.53 -5.40 6.71
N HIS A 55 -1.48 -5.28 8.04
CA HIS A 55 -2.34 -6.06 8.95
C HIS A 55 -3.76 -5.46 9.01
N MET A 56 -4.56 -5.72 8.00
CA MET A 56 -5.90 -5.13 7.83
C MET A 56 -6.78 -5.33 9.05
N HIS A 57 -6.89 -6.55 9.56
CA HIS A 57 -7.73 -6.87 10.73
C HIS A 57 -7.32 -6.11 12.00
N LYS A 58 -6.03 -5.76 12.12
CA LYS A 58 -5.52 -5.00 13.27
C LYS A 58 -5.91 -3.53 13.20
N TYR A 59 -5.89 -2.93 12.01
CA TYR A 59 -6.02 -1.47 11.86
C TYR A 59 -7.42 -1.02 11.44
N MET A 60 -8.17 -1.86 10.71
CA MET A 60 -9.49 -1.51 10.22
C MET A 60 -10.48 -1.05 11.29
N PRO A 61 -10.65 -1.76 12.43
CA PRO A 61 -11.60 -1.32 13.44
C PRO A 61 -11.34 0.09 13.96
N GLY A 62 -10.08 0.40 14.27
CA GLY A 62 -9.71 1.74 14.75
C GLY A 62 -9.82 2.83 13.68
N LEU A 63 -9.64 2.50 12.40
CA LEU A 63 -9.84 3.44 11.30
C LEU A 63 -11.33 3.71 11.06
N LEU A 64 -12.17 2.68 11.12
CA LEU A 64 -13.63 2.84 11.01
C LEU A 64 -14.18 3.72 12.13
N ASP A 65 -13.79 3.48 13.38
CA ASP A 65 -14.17 4.29 14.52
C ASP A 65 -13.79 5.78 14.33
N ARG A 66 -12.63 6.07 13.77
CA ARG A 66 -12.23 7.45 13.44
C ARG A 66 -13.07 8.06 12.32
N ILE A 67 -13.46 7.27 11.32
CA ILE A 67 -14.35 7.72 10.25
C ILE A 67 -15.74 8.04 10.82
N GLU A 68 -16.28 7.16 11.67
CA GLU A 68 -17.58 7.35 12.33
C GLU A 68 -17.61 8.61 13.22
N ARG A 69 -16.50 8.93 13.87
CA ARG A 69 -16.35 10.17 14.66
C ARG A 69 -16.04 11.42 13.82
N GLY A 70 -15.90 11.27 12.50
CA GLY A 70 -15.59 12.38 11.61
C GLY A 70 -14.15 12.92 11.73
N GLU A 71 -13.24 12.18 12.39
CA GLU A 71 -11.84 12.58 12.53
C GLU A 71 -11.06 12.47 11.21
N ILE A 72 -11.47 11.53 10.36
CA ILE A 72 -10.90 11.33 9.02
C ILE A 72 -12.02 11.07 8.02
N ASP A 73 -11.87 11.63 6.83
CA ASP A 73 -12.76 11.38 5.70
C ASP A 73 -11.96 10.89 4.49
N PRO A 74 -11.94 9.58 4.22
CA PRO A 74 -11.25 9.03 3.05
C PRO A 74 -12.09 9.07 1.77
N SER A 75 -13.28 9.64 1.78
CA SER A 75 -14.23 9.61 0.65
C SER A 75 -13.71 10.36 -0.58
N PHE A 76 -12.77 11.29 -0.40
CA PHE A 76 -12.17 12.08 -1.48
C PHE A 76 -11.46 11.23 -2.55
N ILE A 77 -11.05 10.00 -2.22
CA ILE A 77 -10.43 9.09 -3.19
C ILE A 77 -11.45 8.33 -4.05
N ILE A 78 -12.73 8.33 -3.65
CA ILE A 78 -13.78 7.62 -4.39
C ILE A 78 -14.21 8.47 -5.57
N THR A 79 -13.74 8.10 -6.76
CA THR A 79 -14.04 8.82 -8.00
C THR A 79 -15.26 8.28 -8.72
N HIS A 80 -15.56 6.99 -8.55
CA HIS A 80 -16.66 6.34 -9.26
C HIS A 80 -17.52 5.53 -8.28
N ARG A 81 -18.84 5.66 -8.42
CA ARG A 81 -19.84 4.85 -7.72
C ARG A 81 -20.73 4.22 -8.77
N VAL A 82 -20.74 2.92 -8.87
CA VAL A 82 -21.42 2.17 -9.93
C VAL A 82 -22.11 0.93 -9.40
N THR A 83 -22.91 0.29 -10.22
CA THR A 83 -23.48 -1.03 -9.92
C THR A 83 -22.50 -2.14 -10.29
N LEU A 84 -22.77 -3.37 -9.83
CA LEU A 84 -21.95 -4.52 -10.20
C LEU A 84 -21.96 -4.82 -11.70
N ASP A 85 -23.06 -4.50 -12.40
CA ASP A 85 -23.19 -4.75 -13.85
C ASP A 85 -22.17 -3.97 -14.67
N ASP A 86 -21.75 -2.79 -14.16
CA ASP A 86 -20.73 -1.97 -14.81
C ASP A 86 -19.27 -2.38 -14.47
N ALA A 87 -19.08 -3.41 -13.66
CA ALA A 87 -17.75 -3.86 -13.25
C ALA A 87 -16.78 -4.12 -14.43
N PRO A 88 -17.18 -4.82 -15.52
CA PRO A 88 -16.28 -5.08 -16.64
C PRO A 88 -15.78 -3.79 -17.31
N ASN A 89 -16.62 -2.75 -17.36
CA ASN A 89 -16.25 -1.44 -17.89
C ASN A 89 -15.28 -0.72 -16.94
N MET A 90 -15.59 -0.69 -15.65
CA MET A 90 -14.75 -0.03 -14.64
C MET A 90 -13.36 -0.65 -14.52
N TYR A 91 -13.23 -1.97 -14.68
CA TYR A 91 -11.90 -2.62 -14.76
C TYR A 91 -11.08 -2.12 -15.95
N ARG A 92 -11.72 -1.87 -17.10
CA ARG A 92 -11.05 -1.30 -18.29
C ARG A 92 -10.65 0.15 -18.05
N VAL A 93 -11.57 0.97 -17.53
CA VAL A 93 -11.30 2.39 -17.21
C VAL A 93 -10.13 2.52 -16.24
N PHE A 94 -10.13 1.73 -15.16
CA PHE A 94 -9.05 1.72 -14.16
C PHE A 94 -7.71 1.27 -14.75
N ARG A 95 -7.70 0.16 -15.51
CA ARG A 95 -6.50 -0.37 -16.15
C ARG A 95 -5.88 0.65 -17.12
N ASP A 96 -6.73 1.27 -17.93
CA ASP A 96 -6.31 2.20 -18.97
C ASP A 96 -6.07 3.63 -18.44
N LYS A 97 -6.22 3.82 -17.12
CA LYS A 97 -6.05 5.12 -16.42
C LYS A 97 -6.88 6.24 -17.05
N ARG A 98 -8.11 5.94 -17.43
CA ARG A 98 -9.04 6.90 -18.02
C ARG A 98 -9.90 7.54 -16.93
N ASP A 99 -10.54 8.67 -17.29
CA ASP A 99 -11.53 9.37 -16.49
C ASP A 99 -11.08 9.70 -15.06
N ALA A 100 -9.79 10.01 -14.89
CA ALA A 100 -9.18 10.26 -13.57
C ALA A 100 -9.56 9.22 -12.49
N CYS A 101 -9.77 7.96 -12.90
CA CYS A 101 -10.23 6.89 -12.04
C CYS A 101 -9.18 6.52 -10.99
N ILE A 102 -9.49 6.78 -9.71
CA ILE A 102 -8.64 6.45 -8.56
C ILE A 102 -9.23 5.28 -7.79
N LYS A 103 -10.50 5.37 -7.40
CA LYS A 103 -11.19 4.37 -6.62
C LYS A 103 -12.61 4.18 -7.11
N VAL A 104 -12.96 2.94 -7.42
CA VAL A 104 -14.32 2.55 -7.80
C VAL A 104 -14.98 1.83 -6.62
N VAL A 105 -16.17 2.25 -6.24
CA VAL A 105 -17.03 1.55 -5.28
C VAL A 105 -18.22 0.99 -6.06
N MET A 106 -18.45 -0.31 -5.93
CA MET A 106 -19.55 -1.01 -6.58
C MET A 106 -20.60 -1.41 -5.55
N LYS A 107 -21.86 -1.10 -5.81
CA LYS A 107 -22.97 -1.48 -4.96
C LYS A 107 -23.73 -2.67 -5.55
N PRO A 108 -23.93 -3.75 -4.79
CA PRO A 108 -24.56 -4.97 -5.28
C PRO A 108 -26.08 -4.82 -5.45
N ASP A 109 -26.71 -3.84 -4.80
CA ASP A 109 -28.16 -3.61 -4.78
C ASP A 109 -28.70 -2.77 -5.95
N GLY A 110 -27.85 -2.47 -6.94
CA GLY A 110 -28.22 -1.67 -8.11
C GLY A 110 -28.48 -0.19 -7.83
N ARG A 111 -28.27 0.29 -6.61
CA ARG A 111 -28.37 1.71 -6.25
C ARG A 111 -26.98 2.37 -6.29
N ALA A 112 -26.70 3.07 -7.36
CA ALA A 112 -25.45 3.81 -7.53
C ALA A 112 -25.42 5.11 -6.71
#